data_6ce122a90ade97d4dac9f146c206c6bb
#
_entry.id   6ce122a90ade97d4dac9f146c206c6bb
#
_cell.length_a   1.000
_cell.length_b   1.000
_cell.length_c   1.000
_cell.angle_alpha   90.00
_cell.angle_beta   90.00
_cell.angle_gamma   90.00
#
_symmetry.space_group_name_H-M   'P 1'
#
loop_
_entity.id
_entity.type
_entity.pdbx_description
1 polymer ?
#
loop_
_entity_poly.entity_id
_entity_poly.type
_entity_poly.pdbx_seq_one_letter_code
_entity_poly.pdbx_strand_id
1 'polypeptide(L)'
;MPYVPSRQAKRIRQAPSTCRTKVLPVRDVIVNGNGVKKKTFRTESHRKSHSLSRLRVAVRPGGPLQGRQRGWLIVEGRPIPVALGRSGIRADKREGDGATPKGVWHAREVRYRADHGPRPVTRLPVFRIKPDDGWCDAPRHGRYNRPVTRPFPASHEEMWRADGLYDLVVVLDHNSRPRRAHRGSAVFLHIARGAFEPTAGCVAFRPSDLRRLLARLGPRTAIEIV
;
A
#
# COMPACT_ATOMS: atom_id res chain seq x y z
N MET A 1 -58.00 -28.44 -2.61
CA MET A 1 -58.23 -27.31 -1.69
C MET A 1 -56.92 -26.91 -1.10
N PRO A 2 -56.37 -25.73 -1.40
CA PRO A 2 -55.08 -25.30 -0.90
C PRO A 2 -55.27 -24.51 0.41
N TYR A 3 -54.37 -24.79 1.35
CA TYR A 3 -54.24 -24.14 2.64
C TYR A 3 -53.40 -22.88 2.50
N VAL A 4 -53.92 -21.73 2.94
CA VAL A 4 -53.20 -20.45 2.98
C VAL A 4 -52.82 -20.15 4.43
N PRO A 5 -51.54 -19.92 4.79
CA PRO A 5 -51.24 -19.38 6.11
C PRO A 5 -51.03 -17.86 6.03
N SER A 6 -51.64 -17.23 7.00
CA SER A 6 -51.70 -15.79 7.27
C SER A 6 -50.37 -15.14 7.58
N ARG A 7 -50.16 -13.90 7.08
CA ARG A 7 -49.09 -12.99 7.38
C ARG A 7 -49.21 -12.44 8.80
N GLN A 8 -48.21 -12.64 9.61
CA GLN A 8 -47.97 -11.77 10.78
C GLN A 8 -46.71 -10.93 10.54
N ALA A 9 -46.93 -9.63 10.37
CA ALA A 9 -45.90 -8.61 10.28
C ALA A 9 -45.34 -8.32 11.68
N LYS A 10 -44.06 -8.65 11.93
CA LYS A 10 -43.31 -8.17 13.10
C LYS A 10 -42.78 -6.76 12.80
N ARG A 11 -43.31 -5.78 13.52
CA ARG A 11 -42.79 -4.41 13.60
C ARG A 11 -41.39 -4.45 14.24
N ILE A 12 -40.37 -4.09 13.49
CA ILE A 12 -39.05 -3.79 14.01
C ILE A 12 -39.05 -2.32 14.48
N ARG A 13 -38.91 -2.12 15.78
CA ARG A 13 -38.73 -0.78 16.37
C ARG A 13 -37.31 -0.29 16.05
N GLN A 14 -37.22 0.80 15.32
CA GLN A 14 -36.00 1.57 15.14
C GLN A 14 -35.68 2.31 16.44
N ALA A 15 -34.44 2.11 16.95
CA ALA A 15 -33.88 2.93 18.01
C ALA A 15 -33.34 4.24 17.43
N PRO A 16 -33.47 5.38 18.10
CA PRO A 16 -32.95 6.64 17.60
C PRO A 16 -31.46 6.76 17.82
N SER A 17 -30.72 6.98 16.73
CA SER A 17 -29.31 7.35 16.75
C SER A 17 -29.21 8.83 17.13
N THR A 18 -28.83 9.11 18.36
CA THR A 18 -28.44 10.46 18.78
C THR A 18 -26.93 10.60 18.72
N CYS A 19 -26.43 11.04 17.57
CA CYS A 19 -25.09 11.60 17.47
C CYS A 19 -25.14 13.04 18.00
N ARG A 20 -24.81 13.24 19.28
CA ARG A 20 -24.63 14.57 19.88
C ARG A 20 -23.25 15.10 19.50
N THR A 21 -23.18 15.94 18.50
CA THR A 21 -22.06 16.85 18.30
C THR A 21 -22.01 17.83 19.46
N LYS A 22 -21.01 17.72 20.34
CA LYS A 22 -20.77 18.73 21.39
C LYS A 22 -20.20 19.97 20.71
N VAL A 23 -21.06 20.95 20.52
CA VAL A 23 -20.64 22.33 20.26
C VAL A 23 -20.24 22.92 21.60
N LEU A 24 -18.96 23.27 21.76
CA LEU A 24 -18.49 23.99 22.92
C LEU A 24 -18.89 25.46 22.78
N PRO A 25 -19.33 26.13 23.87
CA PRO A 25 -19.83 27.49 23.81
C PRO A 25 -18.68 28.49 23.58
N VAL A 26 -18.96 29.40 22.68
CA VAL A 26 -18.20 30.64 22.51
C VAL A 26 -18.37 31.45 23.78
N ARG A 27 -17.31 31.76 24.48
CA ARG A 27 -17.28 32.76 25.53
C ARG A 27 -16.22 33.83 25.26
N ASP A 28 -16.76 35.02 25.34
CA ASP A 28 -16.21 36.31 25.67
C ASP A 28 -15.59 37.11 24.52
N VAL A 29 -16.49 37.88 23.91
CA VAL A 29 -16.12 39.11 23.19
C VAL A 29 -16.00 40.21 24.26
N ILE A 30 -14.80 40.62 24.59
CA ILE A 30 -14.55 41.88 25.33
C ILE A 30 -14.52 43.02 24.29
N VAL A 31 -15.54 43.83 24.27
CA VAL A 31 -15.60 45.04 23.46
C VAL A 31 -14.98 46.17 24.29
N ASN A 32 -13.74 46.54 24.02
CA ASN A 32 -13.19 47.82 24.41
C ASN A 32 -13.14 48.72 23.17
N GLY A 33 -13.78 49.88 23.29
CA GLY A 33 -13.89 50.88 22.22
C GLY A 33 -12.54 51.27 21.65
N ASN A 34 -12.38 51.04 20.40
CA ASN A 34 -11.55 51.55 19.34
C ASN A 34 -10.87 50.45 18.53
N GLY A 35 -11.51 50.17 17.40
CA GLY A 35 -10.89 49.44 16.29
C GLY A 35 -10.93 47.90 16.37
N VAL A 36 -11.79 47.30 15.60
CA VAL A 36 -11.85 45.82 15.40
C VAL A 36 -10.59 45.33 14.76
N LYS A 37 -9.63 44.78 15.54
CA LYS A 37 -8.53 43.99 15.03
C LYS A 37 -9.03 42.51 14.87
N LYS A 38 -9.31 42.11 13.65
CA LYS A 38 -9.52 40.68 13.33
C LYS A 38 -8.26 39.89 13.70
N LYS A 39 -8.26 39.18 14.83
CA LYS A 39 -7.30 38.12 15.08
C LYS A 39 -7.69 36.91 14.23
N THR A 40 -7.01 36.74 13.12
CA THR A 40 -7.03 35.48 12.39
C THR A 40 -6.37 34.41 13.25
N PHE A 41 -7.18 33.53 13.83
CA PHE A 41 -6.64 32.29 14.41
C PHE A 41 -6.10 31.43 13.27
N ARG A 42 -4.79 31.47 13.12
CA ARG A 42 -4.08 30.52 12.28
C ARG A 42 -4.13 29.16 12.99
N THR A 43 -5.05 28.30 12.57
CA THR A 43 -5.07 26.90 13.01
C THR A 43 -3.82 26.21 12.43
N GLU A 44 -2.69 26.31 13.16
CA GLU A 44 -1.53 25.50 12.89
C GLU A 44 -1.74 24.09 13.39
N SER A 45 -2.49 23.27 12.64
CA SER A 45 -2.39 21.83 12.77
C SER A 45 -1.74 21.21 11.54
N HIS A 46 -0.62 21.77 11.10
CA HIS A 46 0.32 21.01 10.29
C HIS A 46 1.11 20.10 11.24
N ARG A 47 0.55 18.95 11.61
CA ARG A 47 1.38 17.81 12.02
C ARG A 47 2.34 17.58 10.85
N LYS A 48 3.58 18.08 10.96
CA LYS A 48 4.67 17.72 10.07
C LYS A 48 4.76 16.21 10.09
N SER A 49 4.22 15.53 9.08
CA SER A 49 4.39 14.09 8.96
C SER A 49 5.87 13.85 8.70
N HIS A 50 6.58 13.46 9.75
CA HIS A 50 8.01 13.17 9.63
C HIS A 50 8.15 12.01 8.63
N SER A 51 8.99 12.22 7.62
CA SER A 51 9.34 11.18 6.66
C SER A 51 10.05 10.07 7.41
N LEU A 52 9.62 8.83 7.19
CA LEU A 52 10.30 7.66 7.75
C LEU A 52 11.70 7.55 7.15
N SER A 53 12.71 7.36 8.00
CA SER A 53 14.08 7.15 7.55
C SER A 53 14.36 5.68 7.23
N ARG A 54 13.86 4.75 8.06
CA ARG A 54 14.08 3.32 7.91
C ARG A 54 12.84 2.53 8.32
N LEU A 55 12.52 1.50 7.53
CA LEU A 55 11.50 0.50 7.80
C LEU A 55 12.13 -0.87 7.77
N ARG A 56 11.69 -1.78 8.63
CA ARG A 56 12.17 -3.16 8.65
C ARG A 56 11.04 -4.12 8.32
N VAL A 57 11.25 -4.95 7.30
CA VAL A 57 10.39 -6.10 6.99
C VAL A 57 11.10 -7.36 7.48
N ALA A 58 10.43 -8.13 8.31
CA ALA A 58 10.95 -9.38 8.84
C ALA A 58 9.91 -10.49 8.71
N VAL A 59 10.39 -11.73 8.63
CA VAL A 59 9.52 -12.92 8.68
C VAL A 59 8.84 -12.98 10.04
N ARG A 60 7.55 -13.34 10.04
CA ARG A 60 6.80 -13.58 11.27
C ARG A 60 7.38 -14.81 11.99
N PRO A 61 7.70 -14.74 13.30
CA PRO A 61 8.00 -15.91 14.09
C PRO A 61 6.76 -16.85 14.10
N GLY A 62 6.95 -18.10 13.74
CA GLY A 62 5.89 -19.11 13.70
C GLY A 62 6.35 -20.33 12.92
N GLY A 63 5.73 -21.49 13.14
CA GLY A 63 6.17 -22.82 12.73
C GLY A 63 6.66 -22.99 11.29
N PRO A 64 7.35 -24.09 10.99
CA PRO A 64 8.18 -24.25 9.79
C PRO A 64 7.46 -24.18 8.45
N LEU A 65 6.13 -24.36 8.41
CA LEU A 65 5.35 -24.36 7.16
C LEU A 65 4.50 -23.11 6.93
N GLN A 66 4.09 -22.39 7.98
CA GLN A 66 3.24 -21.18 7.88
C GLN A 66 4.00 -19.86 8.06
N GLY A 67 5.24 -19.90 8.58
CA GLY A 67 5.97 -18.72 9.01
C GLY A 67 6.69 -17.94 7.89
N ARG A 68 7.18 -18.60 6.86
CA ARG A 68 8.07 -17.97 5.86
C ARG A 68 7.37 -17.06 4.86
N GLN A 69 6.07 -17.19 4.70
CA GLN A 69 5.26 -16.48 3.71
C GLN A 69 4.55 -15.25 4.30
N ARG A 70 4.59 -15.08 5.61
CA ARG A 70 4.03 -13.94 6.32
C ARG A 70 5.11 -13.24 7.12
N GLY A 71 4.99 -11.92 7.19
CA GLY A 71 5.94 -11.08 7.88
C GLY A 71 5.29 -9.91 8.56
N TRP A 72 6.14 -9.09 9.12
CA TRP A 72 5.80 -7.82 9.72
C TRP A 72 6.66 -6.72 9.12
N LEU A 73 6.04 -5.63 8.69
CA LEU A 73 6.72 -4.37 8.52
C LEU A 73 6.69 -3.64 9.85
N ILE A 74 7.86 -3.35 10.40
CA ILE A 74 7.97 -2.58 11.65
C ILE A 74 8.12 -1.10 11.32
N VAL A 75 7.15 -0.30 11.74
CA VAL A 75 7.13 1.15 11.59
C VAL A 75 7.13 1.78 12.97
N GLU A 76 8.25 2.38 13.37
CA GLU A 76 8.38 3.02 14.70
C GLU A 76 7.93 2.09 15.83
N GLY A 77 8.39 0.84 15.80
CA GLY A 77 8.06 -0.19 16.79
C GLY A 77 6.67 -0.83 16.61
N ARG A 78 5.84 -0.37 15.69
CA ARG A 78 4.50 -0.93 15.44
C ARG A 78 4.54 -1.95 14.30
N PRO A 79 4.11 -3.19 14.53
CA PRO A 79 4.07 -4.21 13.50
C PRO A 79 2.83 -4.04 12.59
N ILE A 80 3.04 -4.05 11.29
CA ILE A 80 2.01 -4.09 10.24
C ILE A 80 2.13 -5.45 9.55
N PRO A 81 1.08 -6.28 9.48
CA PRO A 81 1.15 -7.58 8.85
C PRO A 81 1.34 -7.44 7.34
N VAL A 82 2.18 -8.30 6.76
CA VAL A 82 2.45 -8.36 5.33
C VAL A 82 2.49 -9.80 4.82
N ALA A 83 2.15 -10.00 3.54
CA ALA A 83 2.49 -11.22 2.83
C ALA A 83 3.85 -11.07 2.16
N LEU A 84 4.57 -12.18 2.11
CA LEU A 84 5.89 -12.31 1.49
C LEU A 84 5.86 -13.32 0.36
N GLY A 85 6.96 -13.44 -0.36
CA GLY A 85 7.15 -14.45 -1.38
C GLY A 85 6.90 -15.87 -0.85
N ARG A 86 6.32 -16.76 -1.68
CA ARG A 86 6.03 -18.16 -1.32
C ARG A 86 7.26 -18.94 -0.83
N SER A 87 8.44 -18.53 -1.26
CA SER A 87 9.73 -19.11 -0.84
C SER A 87 10.40 -18.36 0.32
N GLY A 88 9.68 -17.42 0.97
CA GLY A 88 10.21 -16.61 2.06
C GLY A 88 11.17 -15.50 1.60
N ILE A 89 12.09 -15.10 2.47
CA ILE A 89 13.12 -14.09 2.20
C ILE A 89 14.43 -14.79 1.84
N ARG A 90 15.09 -14.35 0.76
CA ARG A 90 16.39 -14.90 0.30
C ARG A 90 17.38 -13.82 -0.09
N ALA A 91 18.65 -14.02 0.25
CA ALA A 91 19.76 -13.15 -0.17
C ALA A 91 20.13 -13.38 -1.66
N ASP A 92 20.14 -14.63 -2.12
CA ASP A 92 20.41 -14.99 -3.52
C ASP A 92 19.10 -15.05 -4.32
N LYS A 93 18.51 -13.89 -4.53
CA LYS A 93 17.28 -13.74 -5.33
C LYS A 93 17.50 -14.10 -6.78
N ARG A 94 16.62 -14.94 -7.32
CA ARG A 94 16.57 -15.35 -8.74
C ARG A 94 15.21 -15.01 -9.36
N GLU A 95 15.20 -14.82 -10.68
CA GLU A 95 13.94 -14.68 -11.40
C GLU A 95 13.10 -15.96 -11.26
N GLY A 96 11.79 -15.79 -10.98
CA GLY A 96 10.86 -16.92 -10.85
C GLY A 96 10.97 -17.75 -9.55
N ASP A 97 11.92 -17.47 -8.64
CA ASP A 97 12.13 -18.27 -7.40
C ASP A 97 11.05 -18.11 -6.33
N GLY A 98 10.14 -17.17 -6.50
CA GLY A 98 9.07 -16.88 -5.56
C GLY A 98 9.54 -16.29 -4.22
N ALA A 99 10.80 -15.85 -4.11
CA ALA A 99 11.35 -15.30 -2.88
C ALA A 99 11.30 -13.76 -2.85
N THR A 100 11.08 -13.20 -1.68
CA THR A 100 11.28 -11.77 -1.41
C THR A 100 12.77 -11.51 -1.22
N PRO A 101 13.38 -10.53 -1.93
CA PRO A 101 14.81 -10.29 -1.84
C PRO A 101 15.21 -9.70 -0.50
N LYS A 102 16.13 -10.32 0.20
CA LYS A 102 16.83 -9.77 1.37
C LYS A 102 17.69 -8.59 0.95
N GLY A 103 17.69 -7.53 1.73
CA GLY A 103 18.52 -6.36 1.47
C GLY A 103 17.87 -5.05 1.92
N VAL A 104 18.47 -3.94 1.51
CA VAL A 104 17.97 -2.59 1.76
C VAL A 104 17.55 -1.98 0.43
N TRP A 105 16.30 -1.60 0.32
CA TRP A 105 15.69 -1.09 -0.91
C TRP A 105 15.06 0.28 -0.67
N HIS A 106 14.93 1.07 -1.72
CA HIS A 106 14.26 2.38 -1.67
C HIS A 106 13.05 2.40 -2.61
N ALA A 107 12.01 3.06 -2.17
CA ALA A 107 10.84 3.31 -3.02
C ALA A 107 11.19 4.33 -4.11
N ARG A 108 10.89 4.01 -5.37
CA ARG A 108 11.22 4.84 -6.53
C ARG A 108 10.04 5.64 -7.04
N GLU A 109 8.91 4.98 -7.18
CA GLU A 109 7.68 5.55 -7.72
C GLU A 109 6.46 4.79 -7.21
N VAL A 110 5.31 5.40 -7.33
CA VAL A 110 4.00 4.80 -7.04
C VAL A 110 3.19 4.74 -8.31
N ARG A 111 2.56 3.59 -8.55
CA ARG A 111 1.60 3.39 -9.63
C ARG A 111 0.24 3.04 -9.06
N TYR A 112 -0.85 3.54 -9.64
CA TYR A 112 -2.18 3.30 -9.10
C TYR A 112 -3.25 3.25 -10.19
N ARG A 113 -4.34 2.51 -9.92
CA ARG A 113 -5.57 2.43 -10.72
C ARG A 113 -6.45 3.62 -10.36
N ALA A 114 -6.54 4.58 -11.25
CA ALA A 114 -7.32 5.81 -11.02
C ALA A 114 -8.84 5.57 -11.07
N ASP A 115 -9.25 4.48 -11.67
CA ASP A 115 -10.64 3.99 -11.74
C ASP A 115 -11.07 3.22 -10.47
N HIS A 116 -10.11 2.71 -9.68
CA HIS A 116 -10.37 1.98 -8.43
C HIS A 116 -10.15 2.84 -7.18
N GLY A 117 -9.72 4.08 -7.32
CA GLY A 117 -9.60 4.95 -6.16
C GLY A 117 -8.79 6.24 -6.37
N PRO A 118 -8.76 7.11 -5.36
CA PRO A 118 -8.13 8.40 -5.46
C PRO A 118 -6.61 8.30 -5.56
N ARG A 119 -5.99 9.34 -6.14
CA ARG A 119 -4.54 9.49 -6.17
C ARG A 119 -3.97 9.34 -4.76
N PRO A 120 -2.96 8.48 -4.55
CA PRO A 120 -2.33 8.31 -3.24
C PRO A 120 -1.57 9.56 -2.80
N VAL A 121 -1.64 9.85 -1.50
CA VAL A 121 -0.83 10.91 -0.87
C VAL A 121 0.56 10.35 -0.60
N THR A 122 1.59 10.94 -1.21
CA THR A 122 2.98 10.51 -1.05
C THR A 122 3.94 11.60 -1.54
N ARG A 123 5.22 11.51 -1.15
CA ARG A 123 6.33 12.34 -1.65
C ARG A 123 7.07 11.71 -2.84
N LEU A 124 6.65 10.51 -3.24
CA LEU A 124 7.21 9.81 -4.39
C LEU A 124 6.53 10.27 -5.69
N PRO A 125 7.18 10.15 -6.86
CA PRO A 125 6.52 10.29 -8.16
C PRO A 125 5.33 9.34 -8.25
N VAL A 126 4.19 9.83 -8.77
CA VAL A 126 2.94 9.06 -8.88
C VAL A 126 2.48 9.00 -10.32
N PHE A 127 2.27 7.79 -10.83
CA PHE A 127 1.79 7.50 -12.17
C PHE A 127 0.47 6.73 -12.14
N ARG A 128 -0.41 7.00 -13.09
CA ARG A 128 -1.60 6.18 -13.31
C ARG A 128 -1.21 4.92 -14.05
N ILE A 129 -1.80 3.79 -13.67
CA ILE A 129 -1.71 2.56 -14.46
C ILE A 129 -2.72 2.64 -15.59
N LYS A 130 -2.30 2.29 -16.81
CA LYS A 130 -3.10 2.25 -18.03
C LYS A 130 -3.37 0.80 -18.43
N PRO A 131 -4.41 0.54 -19.26
CA PRO A 131 -4.73 -0.82 -19.70
C PRO A 131 -3.59 -1.53 -20.44
N ASP A 132 -2.72 -0.78 -21.09
CA ASP A 132 -1.57 -1.27 -21.86
C ASP A 132 -0.24 -1.27 -21.09
N ASP A 133 -0.25 -0.91 -19.79
CA ASP A 133 0.96 -0.95 -18.96
C ASP A 133 1.36 -2.39 -18.62
N GLY A 134 2.64 -2.67 -18.82
CA GLY A 134 3.32 -3.91 -18.41
C GLY A 134 4.64 -3.64 -17.71
N TRP A 135 5.23 -4.69 -17.16
CA TRP A 135 6.57 -4.66 -16.56
C TRP A 135 7.37 -5.86 -17.05
N CYS A 136 8.44 -5.62 -17.83
CA CYS A 136 9.20 -6.70 -18.44
C CYS A 136 9.96 -7.51 -17.39
N ASP A 137 9.68 -8.81 -17.35
CA ASP A 137 10.32 -9.81 -16.50
C ASP A 137 11.17 -10.83 -17.28
N ALA A 138 11.34 -10.61 -18.60
CA ALA A 138 12.17 -11.43 -19.46
C ALA A 138 13.67 -11.15 -19.21
N PRO A 139 14.46 -12.07 -18.60
CA PRO A 139 15.79 -11.76 -18.09
C PRO A 139 16.83 -11.41 -19.17
N ARG A 140 16.64 -11.90 -20.40
CA ARG A 140 17.54 -11.65 -21.55
C ARG A 140 17.14 -10.44 -22.39
N HIS A 141 16.01 -9.81 -22.10
CA HIS A 141 15.51 -8.67 -22.87
C HIS A 141 16.14 -7.36 -22.39
N GLY A 142 16.46 -6.44 -23.30
CA GLY A 142 17.06 -5.13 -22.98
C GLY A 142 16.19 -4.26 -22.06
N ARG A 143 14.88 -4.52 -22.03
CA ARG A 143 13.90 -3.87 -21.13
C ARG A 143 13.68 -4.61 -19.80
N TYR A 144 14.44 -5.68 -19.52
CA TYR A 144 14.28 -6.43 -18.26
C TYR A 144 14.20 -5.51 -17.05
N ASN A 145 13.27 -5.81 -16.13
CA ASN A 145 12.97 -5.04 -14.94
C ASN A 145 12.70 -3.53 -15.22
N ARG A 146 11.89 -3.27 -16.26
CA ARG A 146 11.43 -1.92 -16.63
C ARG A 146 9.98 -1.93 -17.07
N PRO A 147 9.29 -0.77 -16.95
CA PRO A 147 7.96 -0.61 -17.54
C PRO A 147 8.03 -0.75 -19.06
N VAL A 148 7.01 -1.36 -19.62
CA VAL A 148 6.78 -1.55 -21.06
C VAL A 148 5.32 -1.26 -21.39
N THR A 149 5.04 -1.03 -22.68
CA THR A 149 3.69 -0.85 -23.21
C THR A 149 3.31 -2.09 -24.00
N ARG A 150 2.10 -2.58 -23.81
CA ARG A 150 1.52 -3.73 -24.51
C ARG A 150 0.86 -3.28 -25.83
N PRO A 151 0.88 -4.09 -26.90
CA PRO A 151 1.47 -5.43 -26.96
C PRO A 151 3.00 -5.38 -26.87
N PHE A 152 3.58 -6.34 -26.12
CA PHE A 152 5.03 -6.44 -25.91
C PHE A 152 5.49 -7.88 -26.21
N PRO A 153 6.53 -8.09 -27.03
CA PRO A 153 6.86 -9.41 -27.58
C PRO A 153 7.55 -10.36 -26.60
N ALA A 154 7.94 -9.89 -25.42
CA ALA A 154 8.62 -10.72 -24.40
C ALA A 154 7.76 -10.87 -23.15
N SER A 155 8.15 -11.77 -22.25
CA SER A 155 7.48 -12.00 -20.97
C SER A 155 7.41 -10.70 -20.15
N HIS A 156 6.26 -10.47 -19.54
CA HIS A 156 6.00 -9.28 -18.73
C HIS A 156 4.83 -9.49 -17.77
N GLU A 157 4.88 -8.80 -16.63
CA GLU A 157 3.76 -8.65 -15.72
C GLU A 157 2.73 -7.68 -16.30
N GLU A 158 1.45 -8.03 -16.26
CA GLU A 158 0.36 -7.11 -16.55
C GLU A 158 0.12 -6.19 -15.36
N MET A 159 0.24 -4.86 -15.59
CA MET A 159 0.00 -3.90 -14.52
C MET A 159 -1.49 -3.58 -14.33
N TRP A 160 -2.30 -3.68 -15.41
CA TRP A 160 -3.75 -3.48 -15.35
C TRP A 160 -4.45 -4.80 -15.05
N ARG A 161 -4.71 -5.05 -13.77
CA ARG A 161 -5.27 -6.32 -13.28
C ARG A 161 -6.70 -6.16 -12.81
N ALA A 162 -7.52 -7.19 -13.06
CA ALA A 162 -8.90 -7.25 -12.57
C ALA A 162 -9.01 -7.68 -11.09
N ASP A 163 -7.96 -8.34 -10.55
CA ASP A 163 -7.95 -8.88 -9.18
C ASP A 163 -7.61 -7.85 -8.10
N GLY A 164 -7.36 -6.59 -8.48
CA GLY A 164 -7.09 -5.48 -7.56
C GLY A 164 -5.72 -5.49 -6.89
N LEU A 165 -4.88 -6.49 -7.12
CA LEU A 165 -3.54 -6.59 -6.50
C LEU A 165 -2.68 -5.38 -6.82
N TYR A 166 -2.79 -4.84 -8.03
CA TYR A 166 -2.03 -3.69 -8.50
C TYR A 166 -2.83 -2.38 -8.54
N ASP A 167 -3.95 -2.30 -7.78
CA ASP A 167 -4.65 -1.03 -7.61
C ASP A 167 -3.74 0.04 -6.99
N LEU A 168 -2.73 -0.41 -6.24
CA LEU A 168 -1.70 0.44 -5.65
C LEU A 168 -0.38 -0.33 -5.59
N VAL A 169 0.64 0.20 -6.27
CA VAL A 169 1.97 -0.41 -6.39
C VAL A 169 3.04 0.60 -6.04
N VAL A 170 3.99 0.19 -5.20
CA VAL A 170 5.23 0.95 -4.93
C VAL A 170 6.40 0.17 -5.55
N VAL A 171 7.06 0.76 -6.50
CA VAL A 171 8.22 0.16 -7.17
C VAL A 171 9.45 0.33 -6.29
N LEU A 172 10.13 -0.77 -5.98
CA LEU A 172 11.40 -0.76 -5.26
C LEU A 172 12.60 -0.74 -6.23
N ASP A 173 13.73 -0.23 -5.76
CA ASP A 173 14.95 -0.14 -6.57
C ASP A 173 15.73 -1.45 -6.69
N HIS A 174 15.15 -2.59 -6.25
CA HIS A 174 15.76 -3.90 -6.41
C HIS A 174 16.16 -4.16 -7.87
N ASN A 175 17.41 -4.59 -8.07
CA ASN A 175 17.96 -4.91 -9.39
C ASN A 175 17.73 -3.83 -10.46
N SER A 176 17.79 -2.55 -10.08
CA SER A 176 17.53 -1.43 -10.99
C SER A 176 18.81 -0.77 -11.54
N ARG A 177 19.85 -0.66 -10.72
CA ARG A 177 21.15 -0.03 -11.07
C ARG A 177 22.32 -0.62 -10.24
N PRO A 178 23.21 -1.44 -10.82
CA PRO A 178 23.12 -2.01 -12.18
C PRO A 178 22.05 -3.11 -12.25
N ARG A 179 21.40 -3.24 -13.40
CA ARG A 179 20.52 -4.38 -13.67
C ARG A 179 21.32 -5.59 -14.07
N ARG A 180 21.01 -6.71 -13.47
CA ARG A 180 21.66 -8.00 -13.77
C ARG A 180 20.58 -8.99 -14.20
N ALA A 181 20.78 -9.67 -15.32
CA ALA A 181 19.90 -10.72 -15.79
C ALA A 181 19.69 -11.81 -14.72
N HIS A 182 18.48 -12.35 -14.65
CA HIS A 182 18.11 -13.43 -13.71
C HIS A 182 18.17 -13.09 -12.21
N ARG A 183 18.39 -11.82 -11.82
CA ARG A 183 18.47 -11.42 -10.40
C ARG A 183 17.15 -10.89 -9.83
N GLY A 184 16.04 -11.19 -10.49
CA GLY A 184 14.70 -10.79 -10.09
C GLY A 184 14.28 -9.45 -10.68
N SER A 185 13.02 -9.37 -11.02
CA SER A 185 12.32 -8.19 -11.54
C SER A 185 11.02 -7.94 -10.79
N ALA A 186 10.34 -6.84 -11.07
CA ALA A 186 9.00 -6.53 -10.57
C ALA A 186 8.85 -6.72 -9.04
N VAL A 187 9.86 -6.26 -8.26
CA VAL A 187 9.77 -6.30 -6.80
C VAL A 187 9.05 -5.05 -6.31
N PHE A 188 7.81 -5.26 -5.85
CA PHE A 188 6.89 -4.20 -5.48
C PHE A 188 6.39 -4.35 -4.04
N LEU A 189 5.90 -3.22 -3.48
CA LEU A 189 4.91 -3.26 -2.41
C LEU A 189 3.55 -3.09 -3.07
N HIS A 190 2.59 -3.99 -2.79
CA HIS A 190 1.27 -3.94 -3.43
C HIS A 190 0.14 -4.41 -2.48
N ILE A 191 -1.10 -4.48 -2.97
CA ILE A 191 -2.24 -4.92 -2.18
C ILE A 191 -2.23 -6.45 -2.04
N ALA A 192 -2.47 -6.94 -0.82
CA ALA A 192 -2.53 -8.37 -0.52
C ALA A 192 -3.82 -9.00 -1.03
N ARG A 193 -3.72 -10.23 -1.54
CA ARG A 193 -4.88 -11.08 -1.84
C ARG A 193 -5.40 -11.73 -0.56
N GLY A 194 -6.72 -11.77 -0.41
CA GLY A 194 -7.41 -12.52 0.65
C GLY A 194 -6.80 -12.31 2.04
N ALA A 195 -6.54 -13.40 2.76
CA ALA A 195 -5.96 -13.39 4.10
C ALA A 195 -4.41 -13.37 4.10
N PHE A 196 -3.78 -12.54 3.26
CA PHE A 196 -2.33 -12.49 3.05
C PHE A 196 -1.77 -13.76 2.39
N GLU A 197 -2.34 -14.11 1.22
CA GLU A 197 -1.78 -15.17 0.40
C GLU A 197 -0.36 -14.84 -0.03
N PRO A 198 0.51 -15.88 -0.18
CA PRO A 198 1.90 -15.68 -0.59
C PRO A 198 2.02 -15.01 -1.95
N THR A 199 3.06 -14.18 -2.12
CA THR A 199 3.36 -13.50 -3.38
C THR A 199 4.38 -14.28 -4.22
N ALA A 200 4.65 -13.82 -5.42
CA ALA A 200 5.76 -14.31 -6.25
C ALA A 200 7.12 -13.70 -5.88
N GLY A 201 7.18 -12.86 -4.84
CA GLY A 201 8.41 -12.21 -4.36
C GLY A 201 8.23 -10.78 -3.86
N CYS A 202 7.07 -10.19 -4.09
CA CYS A 202 6.69 -8.88 -3.59
C CYS A 202 6.38 -8.90 -2.09
N VAL A 203 6.18 -7.72 -1.52
CA VAL A 203 5.64 -7.54 -0.16
C VAL A 203 4.23 -6.97 -0.28
N ALA A 204 3.21 -7.71 0.20
CA ALA A 204 1.83 -7.29 0.03
C ALA A 204 1.17 -6.88 1.35
N PHE A 205 0.31 -5.87 1.28
CA PHE A 205 -0.29 -5.16 2.40
C PHE A 205 -1.82 -5.10 2.29
N ARG A 206 -2.49 -4.87 3.40
CA ARG A 206 -3.87 -4.40 3.34
C ARG A 206 -3.92 -3.02 2.65
N PRO A 207 -4.96 -2.71 1.87
CA PRO A 207 -5.07 -1.43 1.15
C PRO A 207 -4.90 -0.20 2.05
N SER A 208 -5.55 -0.21 3.22
CA SER A 208 -5.48 0.89 4.19
C SER A 208 -4.08 1.09 4.78
N ASP A 209 -3.35 -0.01 5.02
CA ASP A 209 -2.00 0.04 5.60
C ASP A 209 -1.00 0.55 4.58
N LEU A 210 -1.10 0.12 3.31
CA LEU A 210 -0.25 0.61 2.24
C LEU A 210 -0.49 2.11 1.97
N ARG A 211 -1.74 2.58 1.99
CA ARG A 211 -2.07 4.00 1.84
C ARG A 211 -1.50 4.86 2.98
N ARG A 212 -1.62 4.40 4.24
CA ARG A 212 -1.04 5.09 5.40
C ARG A 212 0.48 5.13 5.33
N LEU A 213 1.10 4.02 4.92
CA LEU A 213 2.53 3.93 4.74
C LEU A 213 3.02 4.93 3.68
N LEU A 214 2.36 5.00 2.52
CA LEU A 214 2.70 5.89 1.41
C LEU A 214 2.74 7.36 1.80
N ALA A 215 1.83 7.82 2.64
CA ALA A 215 1.81 9.19 3.13
C ALA A 215 3.10 9.58 3.90
N ARG A 216 3.85 8.58 4.36
CA ARG A 216 5.07 8.74 5.16
C ARG A 216 6.34 8.29 4.43
N LEU A 217 6.21 7.57 3.30
CA LEU A 217 7.35 7.19 2.47
C LEU A 217 7.92 8.40 1.71
N GLY A 218 9.23 8.46 1.66
CA GLY A 218 9.96 9.40 0.83
C GLY A 218 11.05 8.68 0.03
N PRO A 219 11.68 9.37 -0.94
CA PRO A 219 12.68 8.77 -1.83
C PRO A 219 13.95 8.29 -1.11
N ARG A 220 14.18 8.76 0.12
CA ARG A 220 15.31 8.35 0.98
C ARG A 220 14.91 7.35 2.06
N THR A 221 13.66 6.93 2.12
CA THR A 221 13.24 5.91 3.09
C THR A 221 13.86 4.57 2.74
N ALA A 222 14.68 4.04 3.63
CA ALA A 222 15.26 2.72 3.50
C ALA A 222 14.25 1.65 3.97
N ILE A 223 13.99 0.65 3.15
CA ILE A 223 13.15 -0.52 3.44
C ILE A 223 14.07 -1.71 3.56
N GLU A 224 14.37 -2.11 4.79
CA GLU A 224 15.24 -3.24 5.09
C GLU A 224 14.41 -4.53 5.15
N ILE A 225 14.74 -5.51 4.32
CA ILE A 225 14.15 -6.85 4.30
C ILE A 225 15.19 -7.83 4.85
N VAL A 226 14.89 -8.50 5.98
CA VAL A 226 15.83 -9.33 6.76
C VAL A 226 15.34 -10.74 6.98
#